data_81b5fc09beb9fef124edf621179c7459
#
_entry.id   81b5fc09beb9fef124edf621179c7459
#
_cell.length_a   1.000
_cell.length_b   1.000
_cell.length_c   1.000
_cell.angle_alpha   90.00
_cell.angle_beta   90.00
_cell.angle_gamma   90.00
#
_symmetry.space_group_name_H-M   'P 1'
#
loop_
_entity.id
_entity.type
_entity.pdbx_description
1 polymer ?
#
loop_
_entity_poly.entity_id
_entity_poly.type
_entity_poly.pdbx_seq_one_letter_code
_entity_poly.pdbx_strand_id
1 'polypeptide(L)'
;PRQAILSGLSWPWSSFGEYLDAIEQCKPAVNVAALVGHAATRFYVMGSRAVEEAPTQDDIMQIAKLAGNSVREGAVGFSVNRLQAHRLPDGRCIPGTFAPEEELVAIAKEVGAAGGIMQSVIEAHPLDEEMRIMRSQLEAAGTHMLFSAPWLPGENGASAYQPAIDSMRAAGLNITGTTQPRAAGFLSGLNTFILFS
;
A
#
# COMPACT_ATOMS: atom_id res chain seq x y z
N PRO A 1 20.73 -3.05 -6.96
CA PRO A 1 20.24 -2.62 -5.64
C PRO A 1 20.05 -3.79 -4.67
N ARG A 2 19.35 -4.91 -5.08
CA ARG A 2 19.03 -6.05 -4.20
C ARG A 2 20.27 -6.62 -3.48
N GLN A 3 21.36 -6.90 -4.21
CA GLN A 3 22.58 -7.46 -3.62
C GLN A 3 23.24 -6.49 -2.63
N ALA A 4 23.25 -5.20 -2.92
CA ALA A 4 23.79 -4.18 -2.03
C ALA A 4 23.00 -4.11 -0.71
N ILE A 5 21.67 -4.22 -0.78
CA ILE A 5 20.81 -4.24 0.39
C ILE A 5 21.07 -5.52 1.21
N LEU A 6 21.10 -6.69 0.55
CA LEU A 6 21.29 -7.99 1.21
C LEU A 6 22.70 -8.13 1.84
N SER A 7 23.72 -7.50 1.26
CA SER A 7 25.09 -7.55 1.79
C SER A 7 25.40 -6.48 2.84
N GLY A 8 24.58 -5.42 2.91
CA GLY A 8 24.82 -4.29 3.81
C GLY A 8 23.97 -4.26 5.07
N LEU A 9 22.95 -5.13 5.15
CA LEU A 9 22.02 -5.20 6.28
C LEU A 9 22.04 -6.60 6.90
N SER A 10 22.29 -6.67 8.20
CA SER A 10 21.83 -7.79 8.99
C SER A 10 20.31 -7.62 9.20
N TRP A 11 19.53 -8.67 8.99
CA TRP A 11 18.07 -8.65 9.17
C TRP A 11 17.73 -9.29 10.53
N PRO A 12 17.91 -8.55 11.64
CA PRO A 12 17.78 -9.12 12.98
C PRO A 12 16.34 -9.20 13.48
N TRP A 13 15.35 -8.82 12.64
CA TRP A 13 13.95 -8.75 13.02
C TRP A 13 13.11 -9.82 12.33
N SER A 14 12.09 -10.30 13.04
CA SER A 14 11.05 -11.23 12.57
C SER A 14 9.66 -10.65 12.72
N SER A 15 9.48 -9.59 13.53
CA SER A 15 8.24 -8.86 13.71
C SER A 15 8.41 -7.39 13.31
N PHE A 16 7.30 -6.66 13.21
CA PHE A 16 7.35 -5.23 12.92
C PHE A 16 7.88 -4.42 14.10
N GLY A 17 7.57 -4.84 15.33
CA GLY A 17 8.13 -4.24 16.53
C GLY A 17 9.64 -4.34 16.56
N GLU A 18 10.21 -5.53 16.32
CA GLU A 18 11.67 -5.71 16.23
C GLU A 18 12.31 -4.87 15.11
N TYR A 19 11.59 -4.67 13.99
CA TYR A 19 12.04 -3.76 12.93
C TYR A 19 12.10 -2.31 13.42
N LEU A 20 11.13 -1.84 14.20
CA LEU A 20 11.15 -0.52 14.81
C LEU A 20 12.28 -0.37 15.82
N ASP A 21 12.52 -1.39 16.64
CA ASP A 21 13.66 -1.44 17.58
C ASP A 21 15.00 -1.33 16.83
N ALA A 22 15.13 -2.00 15.69
CA ALA A 22 16.32 -1.90 14.85
C ALA A 22 16.52 -0.50 14.26
N ILE A 23 15.43 0.20 13.90
CA ILE A 23 15.49 1.61 13.48
C ILE A 23 15.94 2.50 14.65
N GLU A 24 15.39 2.30 15.84
CA GLU A 24 15.74 3.08 17.02
C GLU A 24 17.22 2.94 17.38
N GLN A 25 17.78 1.72 17.24
CA GLN A 25 19.20 1.46 17.45
C GLN A 25 20.11 2.24 16.48
N CYS A 26 19.62 2.59 15.31
CA CYS A 26 20.34 3.45 14.36
C CYS A 26 20.39 4.93 14.80
N LYS A 27 19.68 5.32 15.85
CA LYS A 27 19.62 6.69 16.40
C LYS A 27 19.38 7.74 15.30
N PRO A 28 18.28 7.64 14.54
CA PRO A 28 18.01 8.58 13.45
C PRO A 28 17.90 10.00 14.00
N ALA A 29 18.41 10.99 13.24
CA ALA A 29 18.35 12.40 13.60
C ALA A 29 16.94 13.02 13.43
N VAL A 30 15.98 12.26 12.94
CA VAL A 30 14.61 12.66 12.69
C VAL A 30 13.64 11.62 13.27
N ASN A 31 12.41 12.03 13.57
CA ASN A 31 11.37 11.08 13.92
C ASN A 31 11.03 10.18 12.73
N VAL A 32 10.86 8.89 12.97
CA VAL A 32 10.52 7.89 11.97
C VAL A 32 9.15 7.30 12.30
N ALA A 33 8.30 7.24 11.29
CA ALA A 33 7.03 6.53 11.34
C ALA A 33 6.94 5.60 10.11
N ALA A 34 6.52 4.36 10.30
CA ALA A 34 6.53 3.37 9.25
C ALA A 34 5.17 2.72 9.04
N LEU A 35 4.85 2.44 7.77
CA LEU A 35 3.68 1.68 7.34
C LEU A 35 4.10 0.23 7.02
N VAL A 36 3.24 -0.71 7.35
CA VAL A 36 3.40 -2.11 6.90
C VAL A 36 2.99 -2.23 5.45
N GLY A 37 3.80 -2.89 4.64
CA GLY A 37 3.54 -3.04 3.21
C GLY A 37 2.76 -4.30 2.87
N HIS A 38 1.68 -4.18 2.10
CA HIS A 38 0.83 -5.29 1.67
C HIS A 38 1.61 -6.37 0.91
N ALA A 39 2.44 -5.99 -0.07
CA ALA A 39 3.20 -6.95 -0.87
C ALA A 39 4.11 -7.85 -0.01
N ALA A 40 4.76 -7.26 1.01
CA ALA A 40 5.62 -8.01 1.94
C ALA A 40 4.80 -8.93 2.83
N THR A 41 3.70 -8.44 3.39
CA THR A 41 2.80 -9.21 4.26
C THR A 41 2.17 -10.39 3.52
N ARG A 42 1.68 -10.14 2.30
CA ARG A 42 1.10 -11.18 1.44
C ARG A 42 2.14 -12.24 1.07
N PHE A 43 3.37 -11.82 0.73
CA PHE A 43 4.44 -12.76 0.42
C PHE A 43 4.87 -13.55 1.67
N TYR A 44 4.87 -12.95 2.84
CA TYR A 44 5.18 -13.64 4.10
C TYR A 44 4.19 -14.77 4.40
N VAL A 45 2.89 -14.55 4.17
CA VAL A 45 1.83 -15.54 4.43
C VAL A 45 1.75 -16.60 3.32
N MET A 46 1.75 -16.18 2.05
CA MET A 46 1.46 -17.05 0.91
C MET A 46 2.73 -17.61 0.22
N GLY A 47 3.92 -17.06 0.53
CA GLY A 47 5.16 -17.44 -0.16
C GLY A 47 5.09 -17.11 -1.67
N SER A 48 5.59 -18.04 -2.49
CA SER A 48 5.58 -17.88 -3.95
C SER A 48 4.18 -17.76 -4.57
N ARG A 49 3.15 -18.29 -3.92
CA ARG A 49 1.75 -18.18 -4.36
C ARG A 49 1.25 -16.73 -4.39
N ALA A 50 1.84 -15.84 -3.58
CA ALA A 50 1.40 -14.46 -3.41
C ALA A 50 1.36 -13.64 -4.71
N VAL A 51 2.12 -14.04 -5.73
CA VAL A 51 2.25 -13.30 -7.00
C VAL A 51 1.09 -13.59 -7.95
N GLU A 52 0.70 -14.86 -8.08
CA GLU A 52 -0.19 -15.30 -9.16
C GLU A 52 -1.46 -16.02 -8.68
N GLU A 53 -1.46 -16.51 -7.43
CA GLU A 53 -2.62 -17.25 -6.94
C GLU A 53 -3.59 -16.36 -6.16
N ALA A 54 -4.87 -16.69 -6.27
CA ALA A 54 -5.88 -16.11 -5.38
C ALA A 54 -5.64 -16.58 -3.93
N PRO A 55 -5.85 -15.70 -2.95
CA PRO A 55 -5.75 -16.10 -1.55
C PRO A 55 -6.90 -17.03 -1.16
N THR A 56 -6.63 -17.97 -0.29
CA THR A 56 -7.68 -18.70 0.43
C THR A 56 -8.25 -17.81 1.55
N GLN A 57 -9.39 -18.21 2.13
CA GLN A 57 -9.95 -17.50 3.29
C GLN A 57 -8.98 -17.50 4.49
N ASP A 58 -8.22 -18.57 4.67
CA ASP A 58 -7.21 -18.66 5.72
C ASP A 58 -6.03 -17.70 5.44
N ASP A 59 -5.56 -17.60 4.19
CA ASP A 59 -4.56 -16.61 3.79
C ASP A 59 -5.06 -15.18 4.10
N ILE A 60 -6.30 -14.84 3.74
CA ILE A 60 -6.91 -13.53 4.01
C ILE A 60 -6.92 -13.23 5.52
N MET A 61 -7.38 -14.17 6.33
CA MET A 61 -7.41 -14.00 7.79
C MET A 61 -6.01 -13.81 8.37
N GLN A 62 -5.02 -14.57 7.91
CA GLN A 62 -3.65 -14.46 8.40
C GLN A 62 -3.01 -13.12 7.99
N ILE A 63 -3.21 -12.67 6.73
CA ILE A 63 -2.71 -11.37 6.24
C ILE A 63 -3.33 -10.24 7.06
N ALA A 64 -4.64 -10.24 7.25
CA ALA A 64 -5.35 -9.22 8.01
C ALA A 64 -4.90 -9.16 9.48
N LYS A 65 -4.79 -10.32 10.13
CA LYS A 65 -4.31 -10.43 11.52
C LYS A 65 -2.87 -9.91 11.65
N LEU A 66 -1.98 -10.26 10.71
CA LEU A 66 -0.60 -9.80 10.72
C LEU A 66 -0.54 -8.28 10.57
N ALA A 67 -1.35 -7.69 9.68
CA ALA A 67 -1.45 -6.25 9.50
C ALA A 67 -1.89 -5.54 10.79
N GLY A 68 -2.97 -6.02 11.43
CA GLY A 68 -3.45 -5.45 12.70
C GLY A 68 -2.44 -5.61 13.84
N ASN A 69 -1.75 -6.74 13.93
CA ASN A 69 -0.71 -6.95 14.95
C ASN A 69 0.47 -5.99 14.75
N SER A 70 0.91 -5.80 13.51
CA SER A 70 2.00 -4.84 13.22
C SER A 70 1.66 -3.41 13.64
N VAL A 71 0.37 -3.00 13.52
CA VAL A 71 -0.09 -1.71 14.04
C VAL A 71 -0.03 -1.68 15.57
N ARG A 72 -0.44 -2.74 16.25
CA ARG A 72 -0.33 -2.85 17.73
C ARG A 72 1.12 -2.83 18.21
N GLU A 73 2.05 -3.29 17.39
CA GLU A 73 3.50 -3.24 17.63
C GLU A 73 4.14 -1.88 17.32
N GLY A 74 3.39 -0.91 16.79
CA GLY A 74 3.85 0.47 16.59
C GLY A 74 3.88 0.97 15.15
N ALA A 75 3.43 0.17 14.16
CA ALA A 75 3.21 0.70 12.82
C ALA A 75 2.12 1.78 12.85
N VAL A 76 2.31 2.86 12.08
CA VAL A 76 1.27 3.91 11.99
C VAL A 76 0.08 3.46 11.16
N GLY A 77 0.21 2.40 10.39
CA GLY A 77 -0.85 1.85 9.56
C GLY A 77 -0.33 0.88 8.50
N PHE A 78 -1.12 0.70 7.45
CA PHE A 78 -0.87 -0.28 6.40
C PHE A 78 -0.93 0.35 5.01
N SER A 79 -0.03 -0.07 4.12
CA SER A 79 0.09 0.46 2.76
C SER A 79 -0.25 -0.60 1.72
N VAL A 80 -1.24 -0.31 0.90
CA VAL A 80 -1.67 -1.12 -0.25
C VAL A 80 -1.16 -0.50 -1.55
N ASN A 81 -0.68 -1.35 -2.46
CA ASN A 81 -0.22 -0.91 -3.77
C ASN A 81 -0.91 -1.72 -4.87
N ARG A 82 -1.71 -1.04 -5.67
CA ARG A 82 -2.44 -1.61 -6.81
C ARG A 82 -1.91 -1.13 -8.16
N LEU A 83 -0.84 -0.31 -8.16
CA LEU A 83 -0.26 0.25 -9.39
C LEU A 83 0.49 -0.83 -10.17
N GLN A 84 0.05 -1.12 -11.39
CA GLN A 84 0.61 -2.15 -12.26
C GLN A 84 2.02 -1.83 -12.79
N ALA A 85 2.44 -0.57 -12.69
CA ALA A 85 3.81 -0.16 -13.01
C ALA A 85 4.85 -0.71 -12.04
N HIS A 86 4.45 -1.12 -10.83
CA HIS A 86 5.34 -1.74 -9.86
C HIS A 86 5.49 -3.22 -10.14
N ARG A 87 6.69 -3.60 -10.59
CA ARG A 87 6.98 -4.95 -11.07
C ARG A 87 8.17 -5.59 -10.37
N LEU A 88 8.10 -6.91 -10.31
CA LEU A 88 9.21 -7.75 -9.92
C LEU A 88 10.30 -7.72 -11.02
N PRO A 89 11.54 -8.15 -10.72
CA PRO A 89 12.63 -8.19 -11.71
C PRO A 89 12.33 -9.06 -12.95
N ASP A 90 11.40 -10.02 -12.84
CA ASP A 90 10.96 -10.90 -13.93
C ASP A 90 9.79 -10.31 -14.75
N GLY A 91 9.35 -9.09 -14.43
CA GLY A 91 8.30 -8.36 -15.14
C GLY A 91 6.88 -8.59 -14.62
N ARG A 92 6.64 -9.55 -13.73
CA ARG A 92 5.33 -9.75 -13.08
C ARG A 92 5.00 -8.59 -12.15
N CYS A 93 3.72 -8.33 -11.94
CA CYS A 93 3.30 -7.36 -10.92
C CYS A 93 3.70 -7.83 -9.53
N ILE A 94 3.90 -6.88 -8.61
CA ILE A 94 4.20 -7.21 -7.21
C ILE A 94 3.01 -7.91 -6.54
N PRO A 95 3.24 -8.72 -5.49
CA PRO A 95 2.15 -9.33 -4.73
C PRO A 95 1.12 -8.30 -4.27
N GLY A 96 -0.16 -8.63 -4.45
CA GLY A 96 -1.27 -7.79 -4.01
C GLY A 96 -1.76 -6.74 -5.01
N THR A 97 -1.08 -6.53 -6.16
CA THR A 97 -1.57 -5.60 -7.20
C THR A 97 -3.01 -5.90 -7.60
N PHE A 98 -3.36 -7.18 -7.73
CA PHE A 98 -4.71 -7.65 -8.07
C PHE A 98 -5.41 -8.33 -6.89
N ALA A 99 -5.07 -7.95 -5.66
CA ALA A 99 -5.72 -8.51 -4.48
C ALA A 99 -7.24 -8.30 -4.56
N PRO A 100 -8.05 -9.33 -4.23
CA PRO A 100 -9.50 -9.20 -4.23
C PRO A 100 -9.93 -8.21 -3.14
N GLU A 101 -11.04 -7.53 -3.39
CA GLU A 101 -11.59 -6.53 -2.46
C GLU A 101 -11.80 -7.10 -1.05
N GLU A 102 -12.24 -8.34 -0.95
CA GLU A 102 -12.43 -9.04 0.31
C GLU A 102 -11.17 -9.08 1.18
N GLU A 103 -10.00 -9.33 0.59
CA GLU A 103 -8.72 -9.29 1.29
C GLU A 103 -8.41 -7.88 1.81
N LEU A 104 -8.61 -6.87 0.97
CA LEU A 104 -8.34 -5.48 1.31
C LEU A 104 -9.27 -4.97 2.42
N VAL A 105 -10.53 -5.36 2.39
CA VAL A 105 -11.53 -5.03 3.42
C VAL A 105 -11.19 -5.73 4.75
N ALA A 106 -10.79 -6.99 4.72
CA ALA A 106 -10.39 -7.72 5.92
C ALA A 106 -9.14 -7.08 6.59
N ILE A 107 -8.15 -6.70 5.78
CA ILE A 107 -6.97 -5.96 6.25
C ILE A 107 -7.38 -4.63 6.89
N ALA A 108 -8.19 -3.84 6.18
CA ALA A 108 -8.62 -2.53 6.61
C ALA A 108 -9.35 -2.57 7.96
N LYS A 109 -10.22 -3.57 8.16
CA LYS A 109 -10.93 -3.81 9.41
C LYS A 109 -9.97 -4.06 10.59
N GLU A 110 -8.97 -4.91 10.42
CA GLU A 110 -8.00 -5.22 11.47
C GLU A 110 -7.07 -4.04 11.78
N VAL A 111 -6.66 -3.30 10.75
CA VAL A 111 -5.84 -2.08 10.88
C VAL A 111 -6.61 -1.00 11.62
N GLY A 112 -7.88 -0.76 11.25
CA GLY A 112 -8.74 0.20 11.91
C GLY A 112 -9.02 -0.16 13.37
N ALA A 113 -9.32 -1.42 13.66
CA ALA A 113 -9.49 -1.93 15.01
C ALA A 113 -8.24 -1.78 15.89
N ALA A 114 -7.06 -1.74 15.28
CA ALA A 114 -5.79 -1.47 15.96
C ALA A 114 -5.46 0.04 16.07
N GLY A 115 -6.29 0.93 15.51
CA GLY A 115 -6.07 2.38 15.52
C GLY A 115 -5.12 2.90 14.43
N GLY A 116 -4.77 2.08 13.46
CA GLY A 116 -3.90 2.45 12.34
C GLY A 116 -4.63 3.18 11.21
N ILE A 117 -3.87 3.82 10.33
CA ILE A 117 -4.39 4.43 9.11
C ILE A 117 -4.19 3.49 7.92
N MET A 118 -5.02 3.67 6.89
CA MET A 118 -4.80 3.03 5.59
C MET A 118 -4.08 3.99 4.64
N GLN A 119 -3.19 3.46 3.81
CA GLN A 119 -2.58 4.19 2.70
C GLN A 119 -2.72 3.35 1.43
N SER A 120 -3.09 3.97 0.32
CA SER A 120 -3.26 3.28 -0.95
C SER A 120 -2.53 3.97 -2.09
N VAL A 121 -1.88 3.17 -2.92
CA VAL A 121 -1.44 3.56 -4.26
C VAL A 121 -2.37 2.85 -5.23
N ILE A 122 -3.12 3.62 -6.01
CA ILE A 122 -4.15 3.09 -6.92
C ILE A 122 -3.70 3.15 -8.37
N GLU A 123 -4.36 2.35 -9.21
CA GLU A 123 -4.23 2.44 -10.67
C GLU A 123 -5.03 3.64 -11.18
N ALA A 124 -4.58 4.22 -12.30
CA ALA A 124 -5.27 5.34 -12.93
C ALA A 124 -6.56 4.91 -13.66
N HIS A 125 -6.60 3.68 -14.14
CA HIS A 125 -7.72 3.13 -14.91
C HIS A 125 -7.96 1.65 -14.57
N PRO A 126 -9.20 1.25 -14.32
CA PRO A 126 -10.43 2.06 -14.24
C PRO A 126 -10.57 2.81 -12.89
N LEU A 127 -10.60 4.13 -12.93
CA LEU A 127 -10.59 4.98 -11.74
C LEU A 127 -11.81 4.74 -10.83
N ASP A 128 -12.99 4.61 -11.40
CA ASP A 128 -14.24 4.44 -10.62
C ASP A 128 -14.20 3.14 -9.78
N GLU A 129 -13.64 2.07 -10.32
CA GLU A 129 -13.47 0.82 -9.58
C GLU A 129 -12.46 0.97 -8.44
N GLU A 130 -11.32 1.60 -8.69
CA GLU A 130 -10.30 1.84 -7.67
C GLU A 130 -10.84 2.73 -6.53
N MET A 131 -11.59 3.78 -6.86
CA MET A 131 -12.22 4.65 -5.87
C MET A 131 -13.29 3.91 -5.07
N ARG A 132 -14.03 3.00 -5.69
CA ARG A 132 -15.01 2.13 -5.00
C ARG A 132 -14.33 1.17 -4.03
N ILE A 133 -13.28 0.47 -4.46
CA ILE A 133 -12.51 -0.45 -3.61
C ILE A 133 -11.87 0.31 -2.44
N MET A 134 -11.37 1.50 -2.69
CA MET A 134 -10.79 2.35 -1.65
C MET A 134 -11.86 2.80 -0.64
N ARG A 135 -13.07 3.13 -1.09
CA ARG A 135 -14.21 3.45 -0.23
C ARG A 135 -14.57 2.27 0.68
N SER A 136 -14.66 1.06 0.14
CA SER A 136 -14.96 -0.15 0.94
C SER A 136 -13.92 -0.40 2.03
N GLN A 137 -12.64 -0.18 1.74
CA GLN A 137 -11.58 -0.25 2.75
C GLN A 137 -11.76 0.83 3.83
N LEU A 138 -12.07 2.05 3.43
CA LEU A 138 -12.21 3.18 4.36
C LEU A 138 -13.42 3.00 5.29
N GLU A 139 -14.54 2.53 4.75
CA GLU A 139 -15.73 2.19 5.53
C GLU A 139 -15.46 1.06 6.54
N ALA A 140 -14.69 0.04 6.13
CA ALA A 140 -14.32 -1.07 7.00
C ALA A 140 -13.30 -0.68 8.08
N ALA A 141 -12.35 0.19 7.76
CA ALA A 141 -11.33 0.65 8.70
C ALA A 141 -11.90 1.61 9.75
N GLY A 142 -12.84 2.47 9.38
CA GLY A 142 -13.38 3.52 10.24
C GLY A 142 -12.35 4.55 10.71
N THR A 143 -11.21 4.64 10.02
CA THR A 143 -10.10 5.55 10.35
C THR A 143 -9.74 6.44 9.15
N HIS A 144 -8.57 7.08 9.19
CA HIS A 144 -8.10 7.92 8.11
C HIS A 144 -7.49 7.09 6.98
N MET A 145 -7.76 7.48 5.74
CA MET A 145 -7.07 6.96 4.56
C MET A 145 -6.29 8.05 3.85
N LEU A 146 -5.02 7.75 3.59
CA LEU A 146 -4.18 8.49 2.65
C LEU A 146 -4.20 7.74 1.31
N PHE A 147 -4.21 8.45 0.18
CA PHE A 147 -3.92 7.82 -1.09
C PHE A 147 -2.98 8.67 -1.93
N SER A 148 -2.08 7.99 -2.63
CA SER A 148 -1.23 8.65 -3.62
C SER A 148 -2.04 8.87 -4.87
N ALA A 149 -2.45 10.13 -5.12
CA ALA A 149 -3.16 10.52 -6.32
C ALA A 149 -2.18 10.43 -7.50
N PRO A 150 -2.35 9.44 -8.43
CA PRO A 150 -1.50 9.38 -9.60
C PRO A 150 -1.74 10.60 -10.47
N TRP A 151 -0.69 11.00 -11.19
CA TRP A 151 -0.87 11.99 -12.24
C TRP A 151 -1.68 11.38 -13.39
N LEU A 152 -2.81 11.98 -13.71
CA LEU A 152 -3.62 11.59 -14.86
C LEU A 152 -3.34 12.55 -16.02
N PRO A 153 -3.03 12.04 -17.22
CA PRO A 153 -2.88 12.88 -18.40
C PRO A 153 -4.24 13.49 -18.81
N GLY A 154 -4.22 14.71 -19.29
CA GLY A 154 -5.40 15.39 -19.81
C GLY A 154 -5.86 16.59 -18.97
N GLU A 155 -6.93 17.24 -19.44
CA GLU A 155 -7.45 18.48 -18.86
C GLU A 155 -7.98 18.32 -17.42
N ASN A 156 -8.41 17.12 -17.06
CA ASN A 156 -9.00 16.85 -15.75
C ASN A 156 -7.97 16.47 -14.66
N GLY A 157 -6.78 16.03 -15.03
CA GLY A 157 -5.68 15.77 -14.10
C GLY A 157 -6.10 15.32 -12.71
N ALA A 158 -5.63 16.01 -11.68
CA ALA A 158 -5.97 15.73 -10.28
C ALA A 158 -7.45 15.95 -9.95
N SER A 159 -8.20 16.73 -10.73
CA SER A 159 -9.63 16.97 -10.49
C SER A 159 -10.52 15.76 -10.80
N ALA A 160 -10.01 14.76 -11.52
CA ALA A 160 -10.76 13.53 -11.79
C ALA A 160 -11.13 12.76 -10.51
N TYR A 161 -10.36 12.91 -9.45
CA TYR A 161 -10.65 12.27 -8.15
C TYR A 161 -11.66 13.03 -7.30
N GLN A 162 -11.84 14.33 -7.57
CA GLN A 162 -12.57 15.23 -6.67
C GLN A 162 -14.01 14.79 -6.40
N PRO A 163 -14.81 14.36 -7.40
CA PRO A 163 -16.18 13.93 -7.15
C PRO A 163 -16.27 12.73 -6.18
N ALA A 164 -15.37 11.77 -6.31
CA ALA A 164 -15.34 10.60 -5.44
C ALA A 164 -14.88 10.95 -4.02
N ILE A 165 -13.87 11.83 -3.89
CA ILE A 165 -13.40 12.33 -2.60
C ILE A 165 -14.52 13.10 -1.89
N ASP A 166 -15.21 13.99 -2.58
CA ASP A 166 -16.29 14.80 -2.03
C ASP A 166 -17.47 13.92 -1.58
N SER A 167 -17.80 12.88 -2.36
CA SER A 167 -18.82 11.89 -1.99
C SER A 167 -18.44 11.12 -0.72
N MET A 168 -17.19 10.68 -0.59
CA MET A 168 -16.72 10.01 0.61
C MET A 168 -16.72 10.93 1.83
N ARG A 169 -16.25 12.17 1.68
CA ARG A 169 -16.27 13.16 2.76
C ARG A 169 -17.68 13.55 3.20
N ALA A 170 -18.60 13.68 2.25
CA ALA A 170 -20.01 13.94 2.55
C ALA A 170 -20.66 12.77 3.32
N ALA A 171 -20.16 11.55 3.14
CA ALA A 171 -20.53 10.37 3.93
C ALA A 171 -19.81 10.29 5.30
N GLY A 172 -19.03 11.29 5.68
CA GLY A 172 -18.30 11.32 6.95
C GLY A 172 -16.98 10.52 6.94
N LEU A 173 -16.52 10.06 5.78
CA LEU A 173 -15.29 9.30 5.66
C LEU A 173 -14.07 10.22 5.61
N ASN A 174 -13.01 9.85 6.33
CA ASN A 174 -11.80 10.68 6.44
C ASN A 174 -10.75 10.26 5.41
N ILE A 175 -10.67 10.98 4.30
CA ILE A 175 -9.78 10.70 3.17
C ILE A 175 -8.95 11.92 2.78
N THR A 176 -7.67 11.70 2.47
CA THR A 176 -6.74 12.72 1.98
C THR A 176 -5.93 12.19 0.81
N GLY A 177 -6.00 12.87 -0.32
CA GLY A 177 -5.09 12.64 -1.45
C GLY A 177 -3.74 13.32 -1.21
N THR A 178 -2.67 12.62 -1.53
CA THR A 178 -1.30 13.18 -1.54
C THR A 178 -0.84 13.33 -2.98
N THR A 179 -0.25 14.46 -3.30
CA THR A 179 0.29 14.74 -4.63
C THR A 179 1.68 15.35 -4.52
N GLN A 180 2.43 15.29 -5.60
CA GLN A 180 3.75 15.91 -5.64
C GLN A 180 3.61 17.43 -5.83
N PRO A 181 4.27 18.25 -4.99
CA PRO A 181 4.22 19.73 -5.10
C PRO A 181 5.14 20.29 -6.19
N ARG A 182 5.69 19.44 -7.06
CA ARG A 182 6.63 19.78 -8.11
C ARG A 182 6.34 19.01 -9.38
N ALA A 183 6.90 19.46 -10.51
CA ALA A 183 6.85 18.69 -11.75
C ALA A 183 7.43 17.29 -11.55
N ALA A 184 6.69 16.29 -12.02
CA ALA A 184 7.16 14.90 -12.04
C ALA A 184 8.01 14.67 -13.30
N GLY A 185 9.09 13.88 -13.12
CA GLY A 185 9.91 13.41 -14.22
C GLY A 185 10.17 11.92 -14.05
N PHE A 186 10.19 11.20 -15.18
CA PHE A 186 10.48 9.77 -15.21
C PHE A 186 11.75 9.54 -16.04
N LEU A 187 12.62 8.68 -15.53
CA LEU A 187 13.76 8.17 -16.26
C LEU A 187 13.45 6.73 -16.65
N SER A 188 13.31 6.47 -17.95
CA SER A 188 13.05 5.14 -18.50
C SER A 188 14.19 4.70 -19.40
N GLY A 189 14.56 3.43 -19.34
CA GLY A 189 15.49 2.78 -20.27
C GLY A 189 14.75 1.93 -21.29
N LEU A 190 15.41 1.60 -22.41
CA LEU A 190 14.81 0.77 -23.47
C LEU A 190 14.40 -0.64 -23.00
N ASN A 191 14.95 -1.10 -21.88
CA ASN A 191 14.65 -2.42 -21.29
C ASN A 191 13.75 -2.33 -20.06
N THR A 192 13.12 -1.17 -19.81
CA THR A 192 12.23 -0.97 -18.67
C THR A 192 10.81 -0.66 -19.14
N PHE A 193 9.84 -0.87 -18.25
CA PHE A 193 8.46 -0.48 -18.49
C PHE A 193 8.38 1.02 -18.79
N ILE A 194 7.68 1.38 -19.86
CA ILE A 194 7.43 2.77 -20.27
C ILE A 194 5.99 3.10 -19.90
N LEU A 195 5.81 4.10 -19.04
CA LEU A 195 4.50 4.53 -18.52
C LEU A 195 3.52 5.06 -19.60
N PHE A 196 4.01 5.33 -20.80
CA PHE A 196 3.26 5.99 -21.87
C PHE A 196 3.19 5.17 -23.17
N SER A 197 3.42 3.88 -23.11
CA SER A 197 3.33 2.97 -24.27
C SER A 197 1.92 2.43 -24.47
#